data_ae376b0ce9c6fc2fbfb203f1bf6f9d89
#
_entry.id   ae376b0ce9c6fc2fbfb203f1bf6f9d89
#
_cell.length_a   1.000
_cell.length_b   1.000
_cell.length_c   1.000
_cell.angle_alpha   90.00
_cell.angle_beta   90.00
_cell.angle_gamma   90.00
#
_symmetry.space_group_name_H-M   'P 1'
#
loop_
_entity.id
_entity.type
_entity.pdbx_description
1 polymer ?
#
loop_
_entity_poly.entity_id
_entity_poly.type
_entity_poly.pdbx_seq_one_letter_code
_entity_poly.pdbx_strand_id
1 'polypeptide(L)'
;MSLANQNKIQQYNATIAYHAQPIFAKLGFPFSCNLNVPVTKEDMEHLIEIIKSASKRNVENNPVLTERQKEEQQHQIDVQLETIKQLSGITSEQY
;
A
#
# COMPACT_ATOMS: atom_id res chain seq x y z
N MET A 1 -1.86 -24.13 -12.61
CA MET A 1 -0.72 -23.46 -11.98
C MET A 1 0.08 -24.46 -11.16
N SER A 2 1.39 -24.47 -11.27
CA SER A 2 2.22 -25.41 -10.51
C SER A 2 2.26 -25.04 -9.03
N LEU A 3 2.54 -26.02 -8.16
CA LEU A 3 2.66 -25.80 -6.72
C LEU A 3 3.77 -24.79 -6.40
N ALA A 4 4.89 -24.84 -7.14
CA ALA A 4 6.01 -23.92 -6.97
C ALA A 4 5.60 -22.47 -7.24
N ASN A 5 4.81 -22.23 -8.31
CA ASN A 5 4.31 -20.89 -8.62
C ASN A 5 3.34 -20.40 -7.55
N GLN A 6 2.49 -21.28 -7.03
CA GLN A 6 1.55 -20.91 -5.98
C GLN A 6 2.28 -20.53 -4.70
N ASN A 7 3.36 -21.22 -4.36
CA ASN A 7 4.18 -20.86 -3.21
C ASN A 7 4.84 -19.50 -3.38
N LYS A 8 5.31 -19.19 -4.58
CA LYS A 8 5.87 -17.85 -4.89
C LYS A 8 4.82 -16.77 -4.74
N ILE A 9 3.61 -16.99 -5.25
CA ILE A 9 2.50 -16.04 -5.11
C ILE A 9 2.24 -15.77 -3.64
N GLN A 10 2.15 -16.81 -2.82
CA GLN A 10 1.91 -16.65 -1.39
C GLN A 10 3.03 -15.87 -0.70
N GLN A 11 4.28 -16.14 -1.06
CA GLN A 11 5.44 -15.42 -0.53
C GLN A 11 5.40 -13.94 -0.85
N TYR A 12 5.16 -13.59 -2.11
CA TYR A 12 5.11 -12.20 -2.53
C TYR A 12 3.92 -11.46 -1.90
N ASN A 13 2.76 -12.10 -1.87
CA ASN A 13 1.57 -11.50 -1.25
C ASN A 13 1.78 -11.29 0.25
N ALA A 14 2.40 -12.24 0.94
CA ALA A 14 2.73 -12.11 2.34
C ALA A 14 3.71 -10.95 2.59
N THR A 15 4.70 -10.78 1.71
CA THR A 15 5.65 -9.67 1.79
C THR A 15 4.94 -8.34 1.61
N ILE A 16 4.07 -8.22 0.62
CA ILE A 16 3.29 -7.01 0.38
C ILE A 16 2.41 -6.71 1.60
N ALA A 17 1.71 -7.71 2.13
CA ALA A 17 0.86 -7.55 3.30
C ALA A 17 1.67 -7.13 4.53
N TYR A 18 2.84 -7.71 4.71
CA TYR A 18 3.72 -7.36 5.83
C TYR A 18 4.10 -5.88 5.82
N HIS A 19 4.38 -5.33 4.64
CA HIS A 19 4.72 -3.91 4.50
C HIS A 19 3.49 -3.00 4.47
N ALA A 20 2.41 -3.44 3.87
CA ALA A 20 1.22 -2.62 3.65
C ALA A 20 0.32 -2.52 4.89
N GLN A 21 0.14 -3.62 5.63
CA GLN A 21 -0.79 -3.66 6.75
C GLN A 21 -0.53 -2.59 7.82
N PRO A 22 0.72 -2.42 8.32
CA PRO A 22 0.94 -1.40 9.35
C PRO A 22 0.74 0.02 8.83
N ILE A 23 1.08 0.28 7.58
CA ILE A 23 0.92 1.60 6.98
C ILE A 23 -0.57 1.92 6.79
N PHE A 24 -1.32 0.98 6.23
CA PHE A 24 -2.75 1.17 5.99
C PHE A 24 -3.52 1.26 7.30
N ALA A 25 -3.17 0.45 8.30
CA ALA A 25 -3.77 0.50 9.62
C ALA A 25 -3.56 1.86 10.29
N LYS A 26 -2.36 2.41 10.17
CA LYS A 26 -2.03 3.73 10.69
C LYS A 26 -2.86 4.83 10.04
N LEU A 27 -3.21 4.66 8.76
CA LEU A 27 -4.03 5.60 8.02
C LEU A 27 -5.54 5.36 8.21
N GLY A 28 -5.91 4.34 8.97
CA GLY A 28 -7.31 4.02 9.24
C GLY A 28 -7.97 3.10 8.21
N PHE A 29 -7.19 2.41 7.39
CA PHE A 29 -7.71 1.51 6.36
C PHE A 29 -7.31 0.07 6.65
N PRO A 30 -8.27 -0.86 6.73
CA PRO A 30 -7.95 -2.28 6.83
C PRO A 30 -7.38 -2.77 5.49
N PHE A 31 -6.33 -3.58 5.56
CA PHE A 31 -5.76 -4.20 4.38
C PHE A 31 -5.73 -5.70 4.56
N SER A 32 -6.28 -6.42 3.60
CA SER A 32 -6.17 -7.86 3.52
C SER A 32 -6.04 -8.27 2.05
N CYS A 33 -5.29 -9.31 1.79
CA CYS A 33 -5.20 -9.87 0.45
C CYS A 33 -5.37 -11.39 0.51
N ASN A 34 -5.92 -11.93 -0.56
CA ASN A 34 -6.00 -13.38 -0.74
C ASN A 34 -4.61 -13.86 -1.15
N LEU A 35 -3.98 -14.69 -0.32
CA LEU A 35 -2.63 -15.19 -0.58
C LEU A 35 -2.53 -16.06 -1.84
N ASN A 36 -3.66 -16.56 -2.33
CA ASN A 36 -3.69 -17.42 -3.50
C ASN A 36 -3.90 -16.66 -4.83
N VAL A 37 -4.11 -15.36 -4.76
CA VAL A 37 -4.35 -14.52 -5.94
C VAL A 37 -3.24 -13.48 -6.01
N PRO A 38 -2.51 -13.34 -7.14
CA PRO A 38 -1.45 -12.34 -7.25
C PRO A 38 -1.99 -10.92 -7.06
N VAL A 39 -1.28 -10.14 -6.27
CA VAL A 39 -1.58 -8.71 -6.12
C VAL A 39 -0.96 -8.00 -7.32
N THR A 40 -1.78 -7.42 -8.19
CA THR A 40 -1.28 -6.74 -9.38
C THR A 40 -0.94 -5.29 -9.06
N LYS A 41 -0.05 -4.73 -9.88
CA LYS A 41 0.34 -3.33 -9.77
C LYS A 41 -0.87 -2.41 -9.97
N GLU A 42 -1.74 -2.73 -10.92
CA GLU A 42 -2.93 -1.94 -11.24
C GLU A 42 -3.91 -1.91 -10.07
N ASP A 43 -4.16 -3.05 -9.44
CA ASP A 43 -5.03 -3.14 -8.27
C ASP A 43 -4.48 -2.30 -7.13
N MET A 44 -3.16 -2.39 -6.90
CA MET A 44 -2.52 -1.64 -5.82
C MET A 44 -2.50 -0.14 -6.12
N GLU A 45 -2.25 0.28 -7.36
CA GLU A 45 -2.31 1.69 -7.76
C GLU A 45 -3.69 2.28 -7.49
N HIS A 46 -4.74 1.53 -7.84
CA HIS A 46 -6.11 1.98 -7.63
C HIS A 46 -6.41 2.16 -6.14
N LEU A 47 -6.03 1.20 -5.32
CA LEU A 47 -6.22 1.27 -3.87
C LEU A 47 -5.42 2.41 -3.25
N ILE A 48 -4.17 2.58 -3.68
CA ILE A 48 -3.28 3.65 -3.19
C ILE A 48 -3.85 5.02 -3.51
N GLU A 49 -4.43 5.21 -4.69
CA GLU A 49 -5.05 6.47 -5.08
C GLU A 49 -6.19 6.86 -4.13
N ILE A 50 -7.04 5.89 -3.79
CA ILE A 50 -8.15 6.11 -2.87
C ILE A 50 -7.62 6.49 -1.48
N ILE A 51 -6.64 5.75 -0.98
CA ILE A 51 -6.05 5.96 0.35
C ILE A 51 -5.32 7.30 0.40
N LYS A 52 -4.57 7.63 -0.65
CA LYS A 52 -3.83 8.88 -0.75
C LYS A 52 -4.76 10.09 -0.68
N SER A 53 -5.86 10.04 -1.42
CA SER A 53 -6.86 11.12 -1.40
C SER A 53 -7.50 11.29 -0.03
N ALA A 54 -7.86 10.18 0.62
CA ALA A 54 -8.46 10.22 1.96
C ALA A 54 -7.46 10.72 3.00
N SER A 55 -6.21 10.26 2.93
CA SER A 55 -5.15 10.68 3.84
C SER A 55 -4.85 12.17 3.70
N LYS A 56 -4.81 12.66 2.47
CA LYS A 56 -4.58 14.08 2.19
C LYS A 56 -5.65 14.94 2.83
N ARG A 57 -6.92 14.54 2.72
CA ARG A 57 -8.02 15.25 3.38
C ARG A 57 -7.86 15.27 4.89
N ASN A 58 -7.52 14.13 5.48
CA ASN A 58 -7.33 14.03 6.93
C ASN A 58 -6.19 14.92 7.41
N VAL A 59 -5.07 14.96 6.68
CA VAL A 59 -3.93 15.80 7.01
C VAL A 59 -4.29 17.29 6.89
N GLU A 60 -4.93 17.68 5.79
CA GLU A 60 -5.30 19.07 5.54
C GLU A 60 -6.31 19.60 6.57
N ASN A 61 -7.21 18.75 7.04
CA ASN A 61 -8.25 19.12 7.98
C ASN A 61 -7.84 18.97 9.45
N ASN A 62 -6.60 18.60 9.72
CA ASN A 62 -6.12 18.44 11.10
C ASN A 62 -5.73 19.80 11.67
N PRO A 63 -6.49 20.36 12.66
CA PRO A 63 -6.21 21.69 13.19
C PRO A 63 -4.96 21.76 14.07
N VAL A 64 -4.43 20.61 14.48
CA VAL A 64 -3.25 20.54 15.36
C VAL A 64 -1.95 20.74 14.57
N LEU A 65 -1.97 20.42 13.27
CA LEU A 65 -0.77 20.47 12.43
C LEU A 65 -0.58 21.85 11.81
N THR A 66 0.67 22.34 11.82
CA THR A 66 1.06 23.51 11.03
C THR A 66 1.12 23.14 9.55
N GLU A 67 1.16 24.15 8.66
CA GLU A 67 1.28 23.90 7.22
C GLU A 67 2.53 23.08 6.88
N ARG A 68 3.65 23.38 7.55
CA ARG A 68 4.89 22.64 7.34
C ARG A 68 4.77 21.19 7.80
N GLN A 69 4.12 20.94 8.94
CA GLN A 69 3.89 19.61 9.45
C GLN A 69 2.97 18.80 8.53
N LYS A 70 1.96 19.47 7.95
CA LYS A 70 1.07 18.83 6.97
C LYS A 70 1.84 18.38 5.73
N GLU A 71 2.72 19.23 5.22
CA GLU A 71 3.55 18.90 4.05
C GLU A 71 4.49 17.71 4.36
N GLU A 72 5.16 17.74 5.49
CA GLU A 72 6.06 16.66 5.91
C GLU A 72 5.33 15.34 6.09
N GLN A 73 4.18 15.37 6.74
CA GLN A 73 3.38 14.18 6.98
C GLN A 73 2.85 13.59 5.67
N GLN A 74 2.35 14.45 4.77
CA GLN A 74 1.88 14.01 3.46
C GLN A 74 3.02 13.41 2.63
N HIS A 75 4.20 13.99 2.69
CA HIS A 75 5.37 13.47 1.98
C HIS A 75 5.73 12.06 2.48
N GLN A 76 5.74 11.84 3.79
CA GLN A 76 6.03 10.53 4.37
C GLN A 76 5.00 9.49 3.94
N ILE A 77 3.73 9.86 3.95
CA ILE A 77 2.64 8.98 3.50
C ILE A 77 2.85 8.61 2.03
N ASP A 78 3.13 9.59 1.19
CA ASP A 78 3.34 9.38 -0.25
C ASP A 78 4.52 8.44 -0.53
N VAL A 79 5.63 8.60 0.21
CA VAL A 79 6.80 7.74 0.06
C VAL A 79 6.48 6.30 0.46
N GLN A 80 5.77 6.11 1.56
CA GLN A 80 5.39 4.78 2.03
C GLN A 80 4.46 4.08 1.04
N LEU A 81 3.47 4.79 0.50
CA LEU A 81 2.53 4.24 -0.48
C LEU A 81 3.24 3.91 -1.79
N GLU A 82 4.19 4.73 -2.21
CA GLU A 82 4.99 4.46 -3.42
C GLU A 82 5.83 3.19 -3.26
N THR A 83 6.41 2.98 -2.09
CA THR A 83 7.17 1.77 -1.80
C THR A 83 6.29 0.51 -1.95
N ILE A 84 5.08 0.55 -1.43
CA ILE A 84 4.12 -0.56 -1.55
C ILE A 84 3.76 -0.80 -3.02
N LYS A 85 3.55 0.27 -3.78
CA LYS A 85 3.23 0.17 -5.20
C LYS A 85 4.37 -0.50 -5.97
N GLN A 86 5.61 -0.14 -5.68
CA GLN A 86 6.76 -0.75 -6.35
C GLN A 86 6.91 -2.23 -6.01
N LEU A 87 6.66 -2.61 -4.76
CA LEU A 87 6.66 -4.03 -4.36
C LEU A 87 5.62 -4.83 -5.14
N SER A 88 4.41 -4.30 -5.29
CA SER A 88 3.37 -4.98 -6.07
C SER A 88 3.70 -5.02 -7.57
N GLY A 89 4.42 -4.02 -8.08
CA GLY A 89 4.94 -4.05 -9.44
C GLY A 89 5.90 -5.22 -9.68
N ILE A 90 6.82 -5.44 -8.73
CA ILE A 90 7.74 -6.58 -8.79
C ILE A 90 6.95 -7.90 -8.77
N THR A 91 5.96 -8.02 -7.89
CA THR A 91 5.10 -9.20 -7.82
C THR A 91 4.40 -9.46 -9.16
N SER A 92 3.84 -8.42 -9.76
CA SER A 92 3.14 -8.48 -11.04
C SER A 92 4.05 -8.98 -12.17
N GLU A 93 5.30 -8.53 -12.20
CA GLU A 93 6.27 -8.91 -13.25
C GLU A 93 6.70 -10.37 -13.15
N GLN A 94 6.55 -11.00 -11.99
CA GLN A 94 6.92 -12.41 -11.78
C GLN A 94 5.84 -13.38 -12.30
N TYR A 95 4.68 -12.89 -12.64
CA TYR A 95 3.56 -13.69 -13.15
C TYR A 95 3.18 -13.19 -14.54
#